data_2784179335fa9131e67dae39e2d9ed5e
#
_entry.id   2784179335fa9131e67dae39e2d9ed5e
#
_cell.length_a   1.000
_cell.length_b   1.000
_cell.length_c   1.000
_cell.angle_alpha   90.00
_cell.angle_beta   90.00
_cell.angle_gamma   90.00
#
_symmetry.space_group_name_H-M   'P 1'
#
loop_
_entity.id
_entity.type
_entity.pdbx_description
1 polymer ?
#
loop_
_entity_poly.entity_id
_entity_poly.type
_entity_poly.pdbx_seq_one_letter_code
_entity_poly.pdbx_strand_id
1 'polypeptide(L)'
;PAPDSGPGGRRRRHRLAGPDRLHHRPRSPARRHNRPKRGIQLPDEPDDHALGRSRGRLTSKIHLACDGRGRPLAILLTPGQRHDSICARTLLERIHVPRTGPGRPRCRPDQIIADKAYSSRGLLAYLRKSGIAHTIPEKADQQRHRLNRCRRGGRPPGFDREAYRRRNTVERCFNRLKGFRGIATRYEKTATSYEAAVSLASFLLWARSV
;
A
#
# COMPACT_ATOMS: atom_id res chain seq x y z
N PRO A 1 33.48 -18.49 -32.19
CA PRO A 1 32.10 -18.02 -32.14
C PRO A 1 31.60 -18.16 -30.68
N ALA A 2 31.43 -17.01 -30.04
CA ALA A 2 30.91 -16.92 -28.69
C ALA A 2 29.39 -17.03 -28.73
N PRO A 3 28.71 -17.68 -27.72
CA PRO A 3 27.28 -17.70 -27.69
C PRO A 3 26.72 -16.38 -27.16
N ASP A 4 25.73 -15.94 -27.86
CA ASP A 4 24.89 -14.77 -27.67
C ASP A 4 24.24 -14.76 -26.27
N SER A 5 24.59 -13.75 -25.47
CA SER A 5 24.02 -13.50 -24.15
C SER A 5 22.72 -12.73 -24.33
N GLY A 6 21.60 -13.47 -24.45
CA GLY A 6 20.27 -12.87 -24.47
C GLY A 6 19.99 -11.95 -23.27
N PRO A 7 19.20 -10.89 -23.43
CA PRO A 7 18.96 -9.89 -22.39
C PRO A 7 18.19 -10.50 -21.23
N GLY A 8 18.87 -10.66 -20.10
CA GLY A 8 18.30 -11.15 -18.85
C GLY A 8 17.10 -10.30 -18.45
N GLY A 9 15.91 -10.90 -18.49
CA GLY A 9 14.67 -10.26 -18.13
C GLY A 9 14.74 -9.69 -16.73
N ARG A 10 14.81 -8.37 -16.62
CA ARG A 10 14.81 -7.65 -15.34
C ARG A 10 13.54 -7.98 -14.59
N ARG A 11 13.67 -8.78 -13.55
CA ARG A 11 12.58 -9.14 -12.63
C ARG A 11 11.99 -7.85 -12.06
N ARG A 12 10.74 -7.56 -12.41
CA ARG A 12 10.01 -6.40 -11.91
C ARG A 12 9.67 -6.65 -10.44
N ARG A 13 10.23 -5.84 -9.56
CA ARG A 13 10.00 -5.89 -8.13
C ARG A 13 8.87 -4.93 -7.78
N HIS A 14 7.77 -5.43 -7.23
CA HIS A 14 6.63 -4.64 -6.75
C HIS A 14 6.75 -4.41 -5.25
N ARG A 15 6.35 -3.24 -4.78
CA ARG A 15 6.55 -2.79 -3.41
C ARG A 15 5.22 -2.40 -2.76
N LEU A 16 5.05 -2.80 -1.50
CA LEU A 16 4.01 -2.30 -0.63
C LEU A 16 4.53 -1.13 0.20
N ALA A 17 3.74 -0.06 0.23
CA ALA A 17 3.98 1.08 1.09
C ALA A 17 3.41 0.87 2.48
N GLY A 18 4.10 1.41 3.47
CA GLY A 18 3.51 1.69 4.76
C GLY A 18 2.40 2.75 4.64
N PRO A 19 1.50 2.83 5.62
CA PRO A 19 0.41 3.77 5.57
C PRO A 19 0.91 5.19 5.74
N ASP A 20 0.61 6.01 4.77
CA ASP A 20 0.73 7.43 4.96
C ASP A 20 -0.60 7.98 5.48
N ARG A 21 -0.55 8.66 6.61
CA ARG A 21 -1.73 9.23 7.25
C ARG A 21 -1.98 10.62 6.68
N LEU A 22 -2.97 10.73 5.81
CA LEU A 22 -3.44 12.03 5.36
C LEU A 22 -4.33 12.65 6.44
N HIS A 23 -3.93 13.81 6.94
CA HIS A 23 -4.72 14.57 7.91
C HIS A 23 -5.82 15.35 7.21
N HIS A 24 -7.06 15.09 7.59
CA HIS A 24 -8.17 15.95 7.20
C HIS A 24 -8.15 17.18 8.10
N ARG A 25 -7.96 18.37 7.53
CA ARG A 25 -8.11 19.64 8.27
C ARG A 25 -9.57 19.76 8.72
N PRO A 26 -9.87 19.85 10.03
CA PRO A 26 -11.23 20.12 10.46
C PRO A 26 -11.63 21.51 9.97
N ARG A 27 -12.58 21.59 9.06
CA ARG A 27 -13.26 22.84 8.79
C ARG A 27 -14.17 23.11 9.97
N SER A 28 -13.98 24.24 10.65
CA SER A 28 -14.85 24.94 11.62
C SER A 28 -15.73 24.07 12.57
N PRO A 29 -15.80 24.36 13.85
CA PRO A 29 -16.58 23.58 14.83
C PRO A 29 -18.09 23.46 14.53
N ALA A 30 -18.64 24.29 13.65
CA ALA A 30 -20.05 24.30 13.26
C ALA A 30 -20.52 23.08 12.45
N ARG A 31 -19.62 22.15 12.05
CA ARG A 31 -20.00 20.97 11.25
C ARG A 31 -20.07 19.66 12.03
N ARG A 32 -20.40 19.68 13.32
CA ARG A 32 -20.59 18.45 14.10
C ARG A 32 -21.82 17.61 13.71
N HIS A 33 -22.70 18.09 12.86
CA HIS A 33 -24.00 17.46 12.54
C HIS A 33 -24.25 17.21 11.05
N ASN A 34 -23.24 17.06 10.21
CA ASN A 34 -23.50 16.53 8.88
C ASN A 34 -23.48 14.98 8.94
N ARG A 35 -24.56 14.37 9.47
CA ARG A 35 -25.04 13.11 8.88
C ARG A 35 -25.25 13.40 7.40
N PRO A 36 -24.68 12.61 6.47
CA PRO A 36 -24.96 12.82 5.07
C PRO A 36 -26.46 12.75 4.90
N LYS A 37 -27.08 13.86 4.43
CA LYS A 37 -28.44 13.80 3.89
C LYS A 37 -28.40 12.67 2.89
N ARG A 38 -29.34 11.72 2.97
CA ARG A 38 -29.49 10.56 2.07
C ARG A 38 -29.23 10.97 0.62
N GLY A 39 -27.99 10.94 0.21
CA GLY A 39 -27.57 10.90 -1.18
C GLY A 39 -27.57 9.42 -1.56
N ILE A 40 -27.65 9.12 -2.84
CA ILE A 40 -27.55 7.78 -3.39
C ILE A 40 -26.30 7.12 -2.78
N GLN A 41 -26.51 6.14 -1.90
CA GLN A 41 -25.43 5.35 -1.34
C GLN A 41 -24.97 4.41 -2.45
N LEU A 42 -23.74 4.60 -2.93
CA LEU A 42 -23.16 3.67 -3.89
C LEU A 42 -22.95 2.31 -3.19
N PRO A 43 -23.16 1.18 -3.89
CA PRO A 43 -23.11 -0.16 -3.29
C PRO A 43 -21.81 -0.48 -2.55
N ASP A 44 -20.70 0.12 -2.95
CA ASP A 44 -19.35 -0.11 -2.39
C ASP A 44 -18.89 0.99 -1.42
N GLU A 45 -19.76 1.94 -1.07
CA GLU A 45 -19.38 3.04 -0.17
C GLU A 45 -19.39 2.55 1.29
N PRO A 46 -18.27 2.61 2.02
CA PRO A 46 -18.26 2.25 3.44
C PRO A 46 -19.02 3.29 4.27
N ASP A 47 -19.80 2.83 5.26
CA ASP A 47 -20.65 3.67 6.11
C ASP A 47 -19.90 4.80 6.83
N ASP A 48 -18.62 4.60 7.12
CA ASP A 48 -17.74 5.57 7.76
C ASP A 48 -17.00 6.48 6.74
N HIS A 49 -17.29 6.34 5.45
CA HIS A 49 -16.61 7.03 4.36
C HIS A 49 -15.08 6.92 4.44
N ALA A 50 -14.54 5.82 4.97
CA ALA A 50 -13.14 5.60 5.27
C ALA A 50 -12.52 6.72 6.14
N LEU A 51 -13.32 7.32 7.03
CA LEU A 51 -12.91 8.31 8.02
C LEU A 51 -12.87 7.67 9.40
N GLY A 52 -11.78 7.87 10.13
CA GLY A 52 -11.65 7.37 11.48
C GLY A 52 -10.76 8.23 12.35
N ARG A 53 -10.94 8.16 13.66
CA ARG A 53 -10.13 8.94 14.61
C ARG A 53 -8.75 8.34 14.77
N SER A 54 -7.72 9.14 14.48
CA SER A 54 -6.33 8.81 14.76
C SER A 54 -5.66 10.01 15.39
N ARG A 55 -5.09 9.84 16.59
CA ARG A 55 -4.43 10.91 17.36
C ARG A 55 -5.33 12.15 17.56
N GLY A 56 -6.61 11.93 17.83
CA GLY A 56 -7.59 12.99 18.10
C GLY A 56 -8.18 13.68 16.86
N ARG A 57 -7.75 13.33 15.65
CA ARG A 57 -8.26 13.91 14.40
C ARG A 57 -8.95 12.87 13.52
N LEU A 58 -9.90 13.31 12.71
CA LEU A 58 -10.47 12.47 11.64
C LEU A 58 -9.44 12.36 10.52
N THR A 59 -9.09 11.12 10.18
CA THR A 59 -8.10 10.83 9.15
C THR A 59 -8.53 9.63 8.31
N SER A 60 -8.05 9.59 7.07
CA SER A 60 -8.06 8.39 6.23
C SER A 60 -6.64 7.92 6.01
N LYS A 61 -6.49 6.63 5.75
CA LYS A 61 -5.23 6.04 5.29
C LYS A 61 -5.35 5.67 3.83
N ILE A 62 -4.35 6.03 3.04
CA ILE A 62 -4.14 5.48 1.72
C ILE A 62 -3.12 4.35 1.85
N HIS A 63 -3.51 3.14 1.49
CA HIS A 63 -2.59 2.03 1.28
C HIS A 63 -2.25 1.99 -0.20
N LEU A 64 -0.97 1.94 -0.51
CA LEU A 64 -0.46 2.05 -1.86
C LEU A 64 0.52 0.91 -2.15
N ALA A 65 0.32 0.22 -3.27
CA ALA A 65 1.33 -0.61 -3.89
C ALA A 65 1.91 0.11 -5.11
N CYS A 66 3.22 0.18 -5.23
CA CYS A 66 3.88 0.73 -6.40
C CYS A 66 4.94 -0.21 -6.97
N ASP A 67 5.32 0.00 -8.22
CA ASP A 67 6.41 -0.73 -8.86
C ASP A 67 7.80 -0.18 -8.45
N GLY A 68 8.85 -0.80 -8.98
CA GLY A 68 10.23 -0.40 -8.70
C GLY A 68 10.61 1.01 -9.18
N ARG A 69 9.81 1.60 -10.08
CA ARG A 69 9.96 2.99 -10.57
C ARG A 69 9.12 3.99 -9.78
N GLY A 70 8.33 3.53 -8.81
CA GLY A 70 7.44 4.36 -8.00
C GLY A 70 6.16 4.76 -8.71
N ARG A 71 5.67 3.93 -9.64
CA ARG A 71 4.37 4.10 -10.27
C ARG A 71 3.32 3.35 -9.46
N PRO A 72 2.20 3.99 -9.10
CA PRO A 72 1.10 3.32 -8.39
C PRO A 72 0.55 2.13 -9.17
N LEU A 73 0.32 1.00 -8.50
CA LEU A 73 -0.25 -0.22 -9.07
C LEU A 73 -1.63 -0.53 -8.49
N ALA A 74 -1.80 -0.31 -7.21
CA ALA A 74 -3.05 -0.52 -6.51
C ALA A 74 -3.18 0.43 -5.33
N ILE A 75 -4.41 0.80 -5.02
CA ILE A 75 -4.76 1.72 -3.95
C ILE A 75 -5.91 1.11 -3.15
N LEU A 76 -5.90 1.36 -1.84
CA LEU A 76 -6.99 1.02 -0.95
C LEU A 76 -7.11 2.10 0.12
N LEU A 77 -8.32 2.57 0.38
CA LEU A 77 -8.62 3.52 1.45
C LEU A 77 -9.13 2.80 2.68
N THR A 78 -8.73 3.27 3.85
CA THR A 78 -9.27 2.80 5.13
C THR A 78 -9.37 3.92 6.14
N PRO A 79 -10.24 3.76 7.18
CA PRO A 79 -10.25 4.67 8.33
C PRO A 79 -8.87 4.75 9.01
N GLY A 80 -8.51 5.94 9.49
CA GLY A 80 -7.18 6.24 10.01
C GLY A 80 -6.71 5.35 11.17
N GLN A 81 -7.61 4.77 11.98
CA GLN A 81 -7.28 3.87 13.08
C GLN A 81 -7.03 2.42 12.64
N ARG A 82 -7.42 2.04 11.42
CA ARG A 82 -7.33 0.65 10.98
C ARG A 82 -5.88 0.18 10.88
N HIS A 83 -5.64 -1.07 11.28
CA HIS A 83 -4.29 -1.64 11.28
C HIS A 83 -3.85 -2.01 9.85
N ASP A 84 -2.64 -1.68 9.49
CA ASP A 84 -2.12 -1.74 8.10
C ASP A 84 -2.02 -3.16 7.55
N SER A 85 -1.62 -4.12 8.40
CA SER A 85 -1.43 -5.51 8.00
C SER A 85 -2.72 -6.21 7.54
N ILE A 86 -3.89 -5.72 7.99
CA ILE A 86 -5.19 -6.30 7.61
C ILE A 86 -5.49 -6.01 6.13
N CYS A 87 -5.10 -4.85 5.65
CA CYS A 87 -5.40 -4.38 4.30
C CYS A 87 -4.40 -4.89 3.25
N ALA A 88 -3.26 -5.43 3.69
CA ALA A 88 -2.17 -5.82 2.79
C ALA A 88 -2.57 -6.87 1.76
N ARG A 89 -3.33 -7.89 2.18
CA ARG A 89 -3.79 -8.94 1.28
C ARG A 89 -4.74 -8.38 0.21
N THR A 90 -5.76 -7.63 0.61
CA THR A 90 -6.71 -6.99 -0.31
C THR A 90 -6.01 -6.05 -1.28
N LEU A 91 -5.02 -5.28 -0.80
CA LEU A 91 -4.22 -4.41 -1.65
C LEU A 91 -3.43 -5.19 -2.71
N LEU A 92 -2.85 -6.35 -2.34
CA LEU A 92 -2.12 -7.20 -3.26
C LEU A 92 -3.04 -7.83 -4.31
N GLU A 93 -4.24 -8.25 -3.91
CA GLU A 93 -5.24 -8.84 -4.79
C GLU A 93 -5.79 -7.83 -5.81
N ARG A 94 -5.72 -6.51 -5.52
CA ARG A 94 -6.05 -5.44 -6.46
C ARG A 94 -4.97 -5.17 -7.52
N ILE A 95 -3.78 -5.76 -7.41
CA ILE A 95 -2.73 -5.56 -8.40
C ILE A 95 -3.11 -6.26 -9.71
N HIS A 96 -3.29 -5.46 -10.75
CA HIS A 96 -3.65 -5.94 -12.08
C HIS A 96 -2.88 -5.13 -13.14
N VAL A 97 -1.84 -5.73 -13.70
CA VAL A 97 -0.99 -5.08 -14.69
C VAL A 97 -1.21 -5.75 -16.05
N PRO A 98 -1.87 -5.07 -17.00
CA PRO A 98 -2.06 -5.60 -18.34
C PRO A 98 -0.70 -5.84 -19.01
N ARG A 99 -0.63 -6.80 -19.90
CA ARG A 99 0.53 -7.03 -20.77
C ARG A 99 0.35 -6.25 -22.07
N THR A 100 1.44 -5.84 -22.67
CA THR A 100 1.45 -5.20 -24.00
C THR A 100 1.26 -6.20 -25.15
N GLY A 101 1.27 -7.51 -24.88
CA GLY A 101 1.09 -8.59 -25.84
C GLY A 101 0.03 -9.60 -25.35
N PRO A 102 -0.20 -10.68 -26.13
CA PRO A 102 -1.16 -11.70 -25.73
C PRO A 102 -0.78 -12.35 -24.40
N GLY A 103 -1.78 -12.68 -23.60
CA GLY A 103 -1.62 -13.37 -22.32
C GLY A 103 -2.37 -12.71 -21.18
N ARG A 104 -2.47 -13.45 -20.06
CA ARG A 104 -3.18 -12.98 -18.87
C ARG A 104 -2.44 -11.81 -18.20
N PRO A 105 -3.17 -10.84 -17.63
CA PRO A 105 -2.59 -9.77 -16.83
C PRO A 105 -1.73 -10.31 -15.69
N ARG A 106 -0.73 -9.54 -15.30
CA ARG A 106 0.12 -9.89 -14.16
C ARG A 106 -0.50 -9.38 -12.87
N CYS A 107 -1.00 -10.30 -12.05
CA CYS A 107 -1.63 -10.01 -10.77
C CYS A 107 -0.70 -10.32 -9.58
N ARG A 108 0.39 -11.05 -9.80
CA ARG A 108 1.31 -11.48 -8.75
C ARG A 108 2.68 -10.82 -8.90
N PRO A 109 3.16 -10.10 -7.87
CA PRO A 109 4.51 -9.56 -7.86
C PRO A 109 5.57 -10.67 -7.59
N ASP A 110 6.78 -10.50 -8.09
CA ASP A 110 7.88 -11.42 -7.80
C ASP A 110 8.41 -11.20 -6.37
N GLN A 111 8.46 -9.95 -5.93
CA GLN A 111 8.98 -9.58 -4.63
C GLN A 111 8.21 -8.39 -4.06
N ILE A 112 8.00 -8.43 -2.75
CA ILE A 112 7.41 -7.34 -1.97
C ILE A 112 8.44 -6.80 -0.99
N ILE A 113 8.51 -5.48 -0.91
CA ILE A 113 9.28 -4.78 0.12
C ILE A 113 8.29 -3.92 0.89
N ALA A 114 8.16 -4.16 2.19
CA ALA A 114 7.22 -3.42 3.04
C ALA A 114 7.83 -3.08 4.39
N ASP A 115 7.17 -2.15 5.11
CA ASP A 115 7.57 -1.76 6.46
C ASP A 115 7.27 -2.86 7.48
N LYS A 116 7.91 -2.77 8.65
CA LYS A 116 7.70 -3.66 9.81
C LYS A 116 6.24 -3.76 10.25
N ALA A 117 5.40 -2.77 9.95
CA ALA A 117 3.96 -2.81 10.21
C ALA A 117 3.27 -3.99 9.52
N TYR A 118 3.82 -4.45 8.40
CA TYR A 118 3.31 -5.56 7.61
C TYR A 118 3.87 -6.95 8.00
N SER A 119 4.67 -7.05 9.05
CA SER A 119 5.28 -8.31 9.52
C SER A 119 4.33 -9.24 10.27
N SER A 120 3.03 -9.23 9.92
CA SER A 120 2.05 -10.14 10.54
C SER A 120 2.23 -11.58 10.05
N ARG A 121 2.02 -12.58 10.97
CA ARG A 121 2.12 -14.00 10.62
C ARG A 121 1.22 -14.39 9.46
N GLY A 122 -0.02 -13.87 9.45
CA GLY A 122 -0.99 -14.16 8.39
C GLY A 122 -0.53 -13.68 7.01
N LEU A 123 0.01 -12.46 6.93
CA LEU A 123 0.55 -11.93 5.67
C LEU A 123 1.77 -12.70 5.21
N LEU A 124 2.71 -13.00 6.11
CA LEU A 124 3.92 -13.77 5.77
C LEU A 124 3.58 -15.19 5.30
N ALA A 125 2.58 -15.83 5.91
CA ALA A 125 2.08 -17.15 5.47
C ALA A 125 1.44 -17.06 4.08
N TYR A 126 0.62 -16.04 3.84
CA TYR A 126 0.02 -15.77 2.53
C TYR A 126 1.10 -15.59 1.44
N LEU A 127 2.11 -14.76 1.69
CA LEU A 127 3.20 -14.50 0.74
C LEU A 127 3.97 -15.78 0.39
N ARG A 128 4.31 -16.61 1.40
CA ARG A 128 4.96 -17.89 1.18
C ARG A 128 4.10 -18.84 0.36
N LYS A 129 2.83 -19.00 0.73
CA LYS A 129 1.87 -19.85 -0.02
C LYS A 129 1.72 -19.38 -1.47
N SER A 130 1.75 -18.08 -1.71
CA SER A 130 1.66 -17.48 -3.05
C SER A 130 2.99 -17.49 -3.81
N GLY A 131 4.09 -17.98 -3.23
CA GLY A 131 5.42 -17.98 -3.85
C GLY A 131 5.97 -16.57 -4.11
N ILE A 132 5.59 -15.59 -3.27
CA ILE A 132 6.02 -14.20 -3.39
C ILE A 132 7.21 -13.96 -2.47
N ALA A 133 8.37 -13.62 -3.04
CA ALA A 133 9.52 -13.22 -2.23
C ALA A 133 9.22 -11.92 -1.46
N HIS A 134 9.72 -11.81 -0.22
CA HIS A 134 9.43 -10.62 0.58
C HIS A 134 10.62 -10.18 1.40
N THR A 135 10.75 -8.87 1.58
CA THR A 135 11.72 -8.23 2.47
C THR A 135 10.95 -7.30 3.40
N ILE A 136 10.61 -7.81 4.58
CA ILE A 136 9.84 -7.13 5.62
C ILE A 136 10.60 -7.30 6.93
N PRO A 137 11.03 -6.20 7.61
CA PRO A 137 11.74 -6.32 8.87
C PRO A 137 10.83 -6.86 9.98
N GLU A 138 11.42 -7.63 10.88
CA GLU A 138 10.74 -8.04 12.12
C GLU A 138 10.52 -6.84 13.05
N LYS A 139 9.40 -6.85 13.77
CA LYS A 139 9.18 -5.95 14.91
C LYS A 139 10.07 -6.36 16.10
N ALA A 140 10.43 -5.40 16.95
CA ALA A 140 11.28 -5.66 18.12
C ALA A 140 10.65 -6.69 19.09
N ASP A 141 9.32 -6.67 19.25
CA ASP A 141 8.58 -7.66 20.03
C ASP A 141 8.67 -9.06 19.42
N GLN A 142 8.60 -9.20 18.10
CA GLN A 142 8.75 -10.49 17.42
C GLN A 142 10.16 -11.05 17.60
N GLN A 143 11.20 -10.19 17.45
CA GLN A 143 12.59 -10.58 17.70
C GLN A 143 12.78 -11.05 19.14
N ARG A 144 12.28 -10.28 20.12
CA ARG A 144 12.35 -10.63 21.54
C ARG A 144 11.64 -11.96 21.83
N HIS A 145 10.43 -12.16 21.32
CA HIS A 145 9.72 -13.43 21.48
C HIS A 145 10.44 -14.61 20.86
N ARG A 146 11.10 -14.42 19.73
CA ARG A 146 11.91 -15.46 19.10
C ARG A 146 13.14 -15.81 19.95
N LEU A 147 13.86 -14.80 20.44
CA LEU A 147 15.03 -14.98 21.30
C LEU A 147 14.68 -15.68 22.62
N ASN A 148 13.58 -15.26 23.27
CA ASN A 148 13.11 -15.86 24.53
C ASN A 148 12.74 -17.35 24.37
N ARG A 149 12.39 -17.81 23.17
CA ARG A 149 12.10 -19.20 22.89
C ARG A 149 13.35 -20.05 22.59
N CYS A 150 14.53 -19.45 22.59
CA CYS A 150 15.81 -20.10 22.30
C CYS A 150 15.73 -20.99 21.05
N ARG A 151 16.06 -22.27 21.16
CA ARG A 151 16.02 -23.25 20.05
C ARG A 151 14.62 -23.38 19.41
N ARG A 152 13.54 -23.18 20.16
CA ARG A 152 12.14 -23.22 19.68
C ARG A 152 11.72 -21.96 18.94
N GLY A 153 12.51 -20.89 19.00
CA GLY A 153 12.23 -19.62 18.34
C GLY A 153 12.43 -19.64 16.82
N GLY A 154 13.13 -20.62 16.30
CA GLY A 154 13.39 -20.80 14.89
C GLY A 154 14.44 -19.84 14.31
N ARG A 155 14.76 -20.04 13.02
CA ARG A 155 15.70 -19.18 12.29
C ARG A 155 15.10 -17.79 12.06
N PRO A 156 15.88 -16.70 12.19
CA PRO A 156 15.45 -15.38 11.81
C PRO A 156 15.03 -15.34 10.32
N PRO A 157 13.98 -14.57 9.97
CA PRO A 157 13.61 -14.41 8.57
C PRO A 157 14.77 -13.79 7.79
N GLY A 158 14.97 -14.26 6.56
CA GLY A 158 15.95 -13.68 5.64
C GLY A 158 15.60 -12.21 5.37
N PHE A 159 16.54 -11.31 5.63
CA PHE A 159 16.36 -9.87 5.42
C PHE A 159 17.42 -9.33 4.45
N ASP A 160 16.99 -8.97 3.26
CA ASP A 160 17.83 -8.31 2.25
C ASP A 160 17.87 -6.80 2.53
N ARG A 161 18.97 -6.34 3.14
CA ARG A 161 19.16 -4.93 3.51
C ARG A 161 19.27 -4.03 2.27
N GLU A 162 19.85 -4.51 1.20
CA GLU A 162 19.99 -3.73 -0.04
C GLU A 162 18.64 -3.57 -0.74
N ALA A 163 17.87 -4.65 -0.87
CA ALA A 163 16.51 -4.56 -1.36
C ALA A 163 15.67 -3.61 -0.49
N TYR A 164 15.84 -3.65 0.83
CA TYR A 164 15.09 -2.78 1.74
C TYR A 164 15.41 -1.29 1.57
N ARG A 165 16.65 -0.92 1.26
CA ARG A 165 17.00 0.49 0.95
C ARG A 165 16.16 1.07 -0.19
N ARG A 166 15.73 0.24 -1.12
CA ARG A 166 14.84 0.64 -2.23
C ARG A 166 13.41 0.94 -1.78
N ARG A 167 13.04 0.68 -0.53
CA ARG A 167 11.74 1.06 0.04
C ARG A 167 11.43 2.56 -0.11
N ASN A 168 12.45 3.40 -0.13
CA ASN A 168 12.28 4.84 -0.29
C ASN A 168 11.54 5.27 -1.59
N THR A 169 11.45 4.38 -2.59
CA THR A 169 10.67 4.63 -3.81
C THR A 169 9.18 4.83 -3.51
N VAL A 170 8.66 4.12 -2.51
CA VAL A 170 7.27 4.24 -2.08
C VAL A 170 7.01 5.58 -1.41
N GLU A 171 7.90 6.02 -0.53
CA GLU A 171 7.82 7.33 0.12
C GLU A 171 7.79 8.46 -0.92
N ARG A 172 8.66 8.35 -1.93
CA ARG A 172 8.66 9.30 -3.06
C ARG A 172 7.37 9.27 -3.87
N CYS A 173 6.76 8.09 -4.05
CA CYS A 173 5.47 7.97 -4.70
C CYS A 173 4.37 8.69 -3.91
N PHE A 174 4.34 8.49 -2.58
CA PHE A 174 3.41 9.22 -1.70
C PHE A 174 3.62 10.73 -1.74
N ASN A 175 4.86 11.19 -1.71
CA ASN A 175 5.15 12.63 -1.78
C ASN A 175 4.66 13.23 -3.10
N ARG A 176 4.78 12.52 -4.22
CA ARG A 176 4.20 12.95 -5.49
C ARG A 176 2.68 13.01 -5.47
N LEU A 177 2.01 12.01 -4.88
CA LEU A 177 0.57 12.02 -4.70
C LEU A 177 0.11 13.17 -3.79
N LYS A 178 0.85 13.47 -2.72
CA LYS A 178 0.58 14.61 -1.83
C LYS A 178 0.79 15.97 -2.49
N GLY A 179 1.55 16.04 -3.58
CA GLY A 179 1.66 17.25 -4.40
C GLY A 179 0.30 17.70 -4.96
N PHE A 180 -0.65 16.79 -5.10
CA PHE A 180 -2.04 17.12 -5.41
C PHE A 180 -2.76 17.56 -4.12
N ARG A 181 -3.04 18.86 -4.00
CA ARG A 181 -3.62 19.47 -2.79
C ARG A 181 -4.92 18.81 -2.34
N GLY A 182 -5.80 18.42 -3.28
CA GLY A 182 -7.05 17.72 -2.97
C GLY A 182 -6.83 16.38 -2.26
N ILE A 183 -5.75 15.66 -2.64
CA ILE A 183 -5.37 14.40 -1.99
C ILE A 183 -4.76 14.67 -0.62
N ALA A 184 -3.82 15.63 -0.52
CA ALA A 184 -3.14 15.93 0.73
C ALA A 184 -4.08 16.39 1.85
N THR A 185 -5.16 17.10 1.50
CA THR A 185 -6.14 17.65 2.45
C THR A 185 -7.46 16.91 2.48
N ARG A 186 -7.67 15.97 1.58
CA ARG A 186 -8.92 15.25 1.36
C ARG A 186 -10.12 16.19 1.30
N TYR A 187 -10.35 16.79 0.14
CA TYR A 187 -11.51 17.65 -0.07
C TYR A 187 -12.80 16.85 -0.24
N GLU A 188 -12.72 15.63 -0.76
CA GLU A 188 -13.84 14.75 -1.04
C GLU A 188 -14.47 14.24 0.25
N LYS A 189 -15.81 14.27 0.29
CA LYS A 189 -16.58 13.84 1.46
C LYS A 189 -16.69 12.31 1.53
N THR A 190 -16.94 11.66 0.38
CA THR A 190 -17.14 10.22 0.31
C THR A 190 -15.81 9.47 0.09
N ALA A 191 -15.74 8.21 0.48
CA ALA A 191 -14.57 7.38 0.23
C ALA A 191 -14.40 7.12 -1.26
N THR A 192 -15.50 6.85 -1.96
CA THR A 192 -15.50 6.56 -3.39
C THR A 192 -14.97 7.74 -4.21
N SER A 193 -15.46 8.97 -3.95
CA SER A 193 -14.95 10.17 -4.63
C SER A 193 -13.47 10.41 -4.33
N TYR A 194 -13.03 10.15 -3.08
CA TYR A 194 -11.64 10.30 -2.72
C TYR A 194 -10.75 9.24 -3.38
N GLU A 195 -11.20 7.97 -3.44
CA GLU A 195 -10.48 6.91 -4.15
C GLU A 195 -10.37 7.21 -5.65
N ALA A 196 -11.43 7.75 -6.26
CA ALA A 196 -11.41 8.20 -7.65
C ALA A 196 -10.39 9.33 -7.88
N ALA A 197 -10.33 10.33 -7.00
CA ALA A 197 -9.34 11.41 -7.08
C ALA A 197 -7.90 10.87 -6.95
N VAL A 198 -7.64 9.94 -6.03
CA VAL A 198 -6.32 9.30 -5.87
C VAL A 198 -5.98 8.45 -7.09
N SER A 199 -6.95 7.77 -7.68
CA SER A 199 -6.77 6.96 -8.89
C SER A 199 -6.42 7.83 -10.09
N LEU A 200 -7.11 8.97 -10.28
CA LEU A 200 -6.81 9.93 -11.33
C LEU A 200 -5.40 10.53 -11.18
N ALA A 201 -5.02 10.92 -9.98
CA ALA A 201 -3.66 11.39 -9.71
C ALA A 201 -2.61 10.31 -9.97
N SER A 202 -2.92 9.06 -9.64
CA SER A 202 -2.05 7.92 -9.93
C SER A 202 -1.87 7.70 -11.43
N PHE A 203 -2.95 7.85 -12.21
CA PHE A 203 -2.89 7.82 -13.67
C PHE A 203 -1.99 8.95 -14.23
N LEU A 204 -2.11 10.17 -13.71
CA LEU A 204 -1.26 11.28 -14.11
C LEU A 204 0.23 11.02 -13.78
N LEU A 205 0.53 10.37 -12.65
CA LEU A 205 1.90 9.95 -12.34
C LEU A 205 2.42 8.89 -13.31
N TRP A 206 1.56 8.00 -13.77
CA TRP A 206 1.89 7.03 -14.83
C TRP A 206 2.19 7.72 -16.16
N ALA A 207 1.32 8.58 -16.62
CA ALA A 207 1.46 9.31 -17.88
C ALA A 207 2.75 10.14 -17.95
N ARG A 208 3.19 10.71 -16.82
CA ARG A 208 4.45 11.46 -16.72
C ARG A 208 5.70 10.58 -16.62
N SER A 209 5.56 9.28 -16.49
CA SER A 209 6.68 8.33 -16.31
C SER A 209 6.96 7.52 -17.58
N VAL A 210 6.23 7.74 -18.63
CA VAL A 210 6.45 7.28 -20.00
C VAL A 210 7.20 8.35 -20.77
#